data_8d615bb113c596a97e52893f7ff555db
#
_entry.id   8d615bb113c596a97e52893f7ff555db
#
_cell.length_a   1.000
_cell.length_b   1.000
_cell.length_c   1.000
_cell.angle_alpha   90.00
_cell.angle_beta   90.00
_cell.angle_gamma   90.00
#
_symmetry.space_group_name_H-M   'P 1'
#
loop_
_entity.id
_entity.type
_entity.pdbx_description
1 polymer ?
#
loop_
_entity_poly.entity_id
_entity_poly.type
_entity_poly.pdbx_seq_one_letter_code
_entity_poly.pdbx_strand_id
1 'polypeptide(L)'
;WPDIEGREDYAGRTIHTGLWPHEKVDFTGLRVGIIGTGSSAVQSIPEIAKTAKELKVFQRTPVYTFPAGNHPLDDDFRADIKARYEDIRETQRGSLGGMAMFGVMGRLQEVGTEKIADCSEEEREQRLVEEGLPSLRRYADVGLDLEANEMACDLYRRHIADIIDDPETAKALMPRGYPMGCKRQVVDIGYYEAFNRDNVSLIDLREDPIERINESGVCTAGGQHDVDVLIYATGFDAMTGAINNVSITGRSGTKLKDKWENGPRSYLGLQIAGFPNLFTVTGPGSPSVLSNMLVSIEQHCDWITDCIHHMNRNGLNTIEAEQQAEDQWVKHVFEVADGTMLTAPSCSSWYLGVNIPGKPRVFMPYVGGVGNYRAKCSSVAANGYEGFKLG
;
A
#
# COMPACT_ATOMS: atom_id res chain seq x y z
N TRP A 1 13.57 10.93 -3.90
CA TRP A 1 13.42 11.87 -5.03
C TRP A 1 13.63 11.12 -6.33
N PRO A 2 12.84 11.40 -7.40
CA PRO A 2 13.05 10.78 -8.69
C PRO A 2 14.34 11.29 -9.34
N ASP A 3 14.99 10.43 -10.11
CA ASP A 3 16.13 10.79 -10.94
C ASP A 3 15.61 11.36 -12.26
N ILE A 4 15.37 12.66 -12.29
CA ILE A 4 14.91 13.44 -13.47
C ILE A 4 15.94 14.52 -13.74
N GLU A 5 16.42 14.60 -14.98
CA GLU A 5 17.39 15.60 -15.41
C GLU A 5 16.89 17.02 -15.12
N GLY A 6 17.75 17.88 -14.58
CA GLY A 6 17.43 19.27 -14.28
C GLY A 6 16.49 19.49 -13.08
N ARG A 7 16.18 18.45 -12.30
CA ARG A 7 15.30 18.57 -11.13
C ARG A 7 15.71 19.70 -10.17
N GLU A 8 17.01 19.89 -9.98
CA GLU A 8 17.55 20.91 -9.08
C GLU A 8 17.57 22.32 -9.71
N ASP A 9 17.30 22.45 -11.02
CA ASP A 9 17.28 23.73 -11.73
C ASP A 9 15.94 24.45 -11.58
N TYR A 10 14.91 23.78 -11.04
CA TYR A 10 13.58 24.35 -10.88
C TYR A 10 13.58 25.50 -9.87
N ALA A 11 13.18 26.70 -10.31
CA ALA A 11 13.17 27.90 -9.49
C ALA A 11 11.92 28.08 -8.62
N GLY A 12 10.84 27.31 -8.92
CA GLY A 12 9.59 27.37 -8.16
C GLY A 12 9.63 26.55 -6.87
N ARG A 13 8.50 26.52 -6.17
CA ARG A 13 8.37 25.75 -4.92
C ARG A 13 8.28 24.24 -5.22
N THR A 14 9.17 23.46 -4.60
CA THR A 14 9.18 21.98 -4.69
C THR A 14 8.65 21.36 -3.41
N ILE A 15 7.75 20.38 -3.53
CA ILE A 15 7.20 19.61 -2.40
C ILE A 15 7.31 18.11 -2.72
N HIS A 16 7.87 17.33 -1.79
CA HIS A 16 7.75 15.86 -1.82
C HIS A 16 6.69 15.42 -0.82
N THR A 17 5.77 14.52 -1.23
CA THR A 17 4.65 14.11 -0.37
C THR A 17 5.06 13.49 0.97
N GLY A 18 6.27 12.92 1.06
CA GLY A 18 6.87 12.44 2.31
C GLY A 18 7.56 13.51 3.17
N LEU A 19 7.71 14.71 2.64
CA LEU A 19 8.34 15.87 3.29
C LEU A 19 7.39 17.06 3.20
N TRP A 20 6.09 16.80 3.36
CA TRP A 20 5.08 17.87 3.28
C TRP A 20 5.36 18.93 4.34
N PRO A 21 5.30 20.23 3.99
CA PRO A 21 5.52 21.29 4.95
C PRO A 21 4.53 21.22 6.13
N HIS A 22 5.00 21.57 7.32
CA HIS A 22 4.14 21.61 8.51
C HIS A 22 3.20 22.82 8.52
N GLU A 23 3.57 23.90 7.82
CA GLU A 23 2.70 25.04 7.61
C GLU A 23 1.64 24.72 6.54
N LYS A 24 0.53 25.44 6.58
CA LYS A 24 -0.52 25.33 5.56
C LYS A 24 0.04 25.77 4.20
N VAL A 25 -0.09 24.88 3.21
CA VAL A 25 0.22 25.22 1.81
C VAL A 25 -1.05 25.74 1.15
N ASP A 26 -1.00 26.95 0.63
CA ASP A 26 -2.08 27.57 -0.15
C ASP A 26 -1.74 27.50 -1.64
N PHE A 27 -2.62 26.89 -2.42
CA PHE A 27 -2.49 26.74 -3.87
C PHE A 27 -3.35 27.75 -4.65
N THR A 28 -4.03 28.66 -3.95
CA THR A 28 -4.96 29.63 -4.58
C THR A 28 -4.25 30.45 -5.66
N GLY A 29 -4.77 30.36 -6.88
CA GLY A 29 -4.26 31.11 -8.02
C GLY A 29 -2.95 30.61 -8.62
N LEU A 30 -2.36 29.52 -8.08
CA LEU A 30 -1.10 28.96 -8.56
C LEU A 30 -1.33 27.87 -9.63
N ARG A 31 -0.36 27.75 -10.55
CA ARG A 31 -0.22 26.61 -11.45
C ARG A 31 0.53 25.52 -10.71
N VAL A 32 -0.07 24.36 -10.56
CA VAL A 32 0.49 23.24 -9.80
C VAL A 32 0.77 22.06 -10.74
N GLY A 33 1.96 21.50 -10.67
CA GLY A 33 2.30 20.22 -11.29
C GLY A 33 2.40 19.13 -10.21
N ILE A 34 1.83 17.95 -10.45
CA ILE A 34 2.01 16.80 -9.59
C ILE A 34 2.50 15.61 -10.41
N ILE A 35 3.65 15.04 -10.03
CA ILE A 35 4.24 13.87 -10.70
C ILE A 35 3.91 12.62 -9.90
N GLY A 36 3.15 11.72 -10.52
CA GLY A 36 2.72 10.45 -9.93
C GLY A 36 1.23 10.43 -9.60
N THR A 37 0.66 9.21 -9.62
CA THR A 37 -0.77 8.92 -9.38
C THR A 37 -0.94 7.76 -8.39
N GLY A 38 -0.02 7.62 -7.43
CA GLY A 38 -0.16 6.70 -6.31
C GLY A 38 -1.08 7.25 -5.21
N SER A 39 -1.17 6.55 -4.08
CA SER A 39 -2.11 6.85 -2.99
C SER A 39 -2.06 8.30 -2.51
N SER A 40 -0.87 8.89 -2.39
CA SER A 40 -0.73 10.29 -1.95
C SER A 40 -1.29 11.27 -2.97
N ALA A 41 -1.04 11.04 -4.27
CA ALA A 41 -1.56 11.88 -5.35
C ALA A 41 -3.07 11.76 -5.47
N VAL A 42 -3.62 10.55 -5.49
CA VAL A 42 -5.07 10.30 -5.58
C VAL A 42 -5.84 11.08 -4.50
N GLN A 43 -5.30 11.15 -3.29
CA GLN A 43 -5.94 11.86 -2.18
C GLN A 43 -5.71 13.38 -2.20
N SER A 44 -4.61 13.86 -2.77
CA SER A 44 -4.30 15.29 -2.80
C SER A 44 -4.82 16.01 -4.05
N ILE A 45 -4.92 15.34 -5.19
CA ILE A 45 -5.41 15.91 -6.45
C ILE A 45 -6.78 16.59 -6.29
N PRO A 46 -7.82 15.92 -5.73
CA PRO A 46 -9.14 16.54 -5.55
C PRO A 46 -9.09 17.81 -4.68
N GLU A 47 -8.26 17.81 -3.65
CA GLU A 47 -8.15 18.95 -2.73
C GLU A 47 -7.40 20.12 -3.36
N ILE A 48 -6.29 19.86 -4.07
CA ILE A 48 -5.51 20.89 -4.79
C ILE A 48 -6.35 21.51 -5.91
N ALA A 49 -7.09 20.67 -6.63
CA ALA A 49 -7.96 21.11 -7.74
C ALA A 49 -9.03 22.14 -7.32
N LYS A 50 -9.42 22.17 -6.04
CA LYS A 50 -10.42 23.13 -5.53
C LYS A 50 -9.94 24.58 -5.57
N THR A 51 -8.63 24.83 -5.42
CA THR A 51 -8.07 26.16 -5.22
C THR A 51 -7.00 26.54 -6.24
N ALA A 52 -6.32 25.57 -6.85
CA ALA A 52 -5.32 25.84 -7.86
C ALA A 52 -5.93 26.54 -9.08
N LYS A 53 -5.18 27.49 -9.68
CA LYS A 53 -5.54 28.11 -10.96
C LYS A 53 -5.52 27.05 -12.08
N GLU A 54 -4.51 26.19 -12.05
CA GLU A 54 -4.29 25.10 -12.98
C GLU A 54 -3.61 23.95 -12.24
N LEU A 55 -4.04 22.71 -12.49
CA LEU A 55 -3.41 21.50 -11.97
C LEU A 55 -3.05 20.57 -13.12
N LYS A 56 -1.76 20.30 -13.30
CA LYS A 56 -1.24 19.33 -14.27
C LYS A 56 -0.82 18.06 -13.57
N VAL A 57 -1.45 16.96 -13.95
CA VAL A 57 -1.17 15.63 -13.36
C VAL A 57 -0.33 14.81 -14.33
N PHE A 58 0.92 14.55 -13.98
CA PHE A 58 1.85 13.75 -14.78
C PHE A 58 1.76 12.27 -14.38
N GLN A 59 1.08 11.47 -15.19
CA GLN A 59 0.78 10.07 -14.92
C GLN A 59 1.63 9.12 -15.73
N ARG A 60 2.38 8.24 -15.07
CA ARG A 60 3.06 7.11 -15.72
C ARG A 60 2.19 5.85 -15.77
N THR A 61 1.50 5.55 -14.67
CA THR A 61 0.71 4.34 -14.52
C THR A 61 -0.61 4.68 -13.84
N PRO A 62 -1.75 4.50 -14.51
CA PRO A 62 -3.05 4.66 -13.88
C PRO A 62 -3.24 3.65 -12.73
N VAL A 63 -4.11 3.97 -11.78
CA VAL A 63 -4.26 3.22 -10.53
C VAL A 63 -5.72 2.83 -10.31
N TYR A 64 -5.94 1.64 -9.75
CA TYR A 64 -7.25 1.24 -9.25
C TYR A 64 -7.55 1.96 -7.93
N THR A 65 -8.65 2.71 -7.86
CA THR A 65 -9.13 3.35 -6.64
C THR A 65 -10.47 2.76 -6.19
N PHE A 66 -10.83 3.01 -4.94
CA PHE A 66 -12.13 2.66 -4.40
C PHE A 66 -12.67 3.83 -3.58
N PRO A 67 -13.97 4.17 -3.72
CA PRO A 67 -14.55 5.29 -3.01
C PRO A 67 -14.42 5.10 -1.49
N ALA A 68 -14.03 6.16 -0.79
CA ALA A 68 -13.88 6.16 0.67
C ALA A 68 -15.22 5.95 1.37
N GLY A 69 -16.31 6.41 0.79
CA GLY A 69 -17.64 6.38 1.39
C GLY A 69 -17.72 7.16 2.70
N ASN A 70 -16.88 8.19 2.84
CA ASN A 70 -16.85 9.01 4.07
C ASN A 70 -18.18 9.73 4.29
N HIS A 71 -18.74 9.53 5.45
CA HIS A 71 -19.95 10.22 5.92
C HIS A 71 -19.87 10.47 7.42
N PRO A 72 -20.62 11.46 7.96
CA PRO A 72 -20.72 11.66 9.40
C PRO A 72 -21.29 10.40 10.07
N LEU A 73 -20.69 10.03 11.22
CA LEU A 73 -21.22 8.93 12.03
C LEU A 73 -22.42 9.43 12.85
N ASP A 74 -23.54 8.71 12.78
CA ASP A 74 -24.68 8.97 13.63
C ASP A 74 -24.43 8.53 15.08
N ASP A 75 -25.27 9.03 16.00
CA ASP A 75 -25.10 8.80 17.42
C ASP A 75 -25.40 7.35 17.82
N ASP A 76 -26.35 6.69 17.16
CA ASP A 76 -26.72 5.30 17.41
C ASP A 76 -25.58 4.36 16.99
N PHE A 77 -24.97 4.59 15.83
CA PHE A 77 -23.79 3.85 15.38
C PHE A 77 -22.63 4.02 16.36
N ARG A 78 -22.37 5.28 16.81
CA ARG A 78 -21.31 5.53 17.80
C ARG A 78 -21.56 4.85 19.13
N ALA A 79 -22.80 4.82 19.59
CA ALA A 79 -23.20 4.15 20.83
C ALA A 79 -23.03 2.63 20.72
N ASP A 80 -23.44 2.02 19.59
CA ASP A 80 -23.27 0.59 19.31
C ASP A 80 -21.79 0.19 19.30
N ILE A 81 -20.94 0.94 18.59
CA ILE A 81 -19.49 0.69 18.58
C ILE A 81 -18.90 0.72 19.99
N LYS A 82 -19.28 1.72 20.80
CA LYS A 82 -18.77 1.83 22.17
C LYS A 82 -19.25 0.69 23.07
N ALA A 83 -20.49 0.23 22.89
CA ALA A 83 -21.04 -0.89 23.66
C ALA A 83 -20.38 -2.23 23.33
N ARG A 84 -19.88 -2.41 22.08
CA ARG A 84 -19.26 -3.64 21.59
C ARG A 84 -17.77 -3.51 21.34
N TYR A 85 -17.11 -2.53 21.94
CA TYR A 85 -15.72 -2.19 21.64
C TYR A 85 -14.77 -3.36 21.84
N GLU A 86 -14.92 -4.14 22.89
CA GLU A 86 -14.08 -5.31 23.19
C GLU A 86 -14.26 -6.43 22.15
N ASP A 87 -15.49 -6.75 21.76
CA ASP A 87 -15.81 -7.75 20.75
C ASP A 87 -15.27 -7.35 19.38
N ILE A 88 -15.36 -6.05 19.06
CA ILE A 88 -14.81 -5.48 17.83
C ILE A 88 -13.29 -5.63 17.80
N ARG A 89 -12.64 -5.31 18.92
CA ARG A 89 -11.18 -5.46 19.05
C ARG A 89 -10.73 -6.92 18.90
N GLU A 90 -11.46 -7.87 19.46
CA GLU A 90 -11.15 -9.27 19.34
C GLU A 90 -11.35 -9.77 17.89
N THR A 91 -12.44 -9.35 17.24
CA THR A 91 -12.69 -9.60 15.83
C THR A 91 -11.55 -9.05 14.94
N GLN A 92 -11.07 -7.85 15.22
CA GLN A 92 -9.91 -7.28 14.50
C GLN A 92 -8.67 -8.17 14.63
N ARG A 93 -8.38 -8.62 15.85
CA ARG A 93 -7.20 -9.47 16.14
C ARG A 93 -7.24 -10.81 15.44
N GLY A 94 -8.43 -11.38 15.24
CA GLY A 94 -8.64 -12.67 14.55
C GLY A 94 -8.81 -12.55 13.03
N SER A 95 -9.00 -11.34 12.48
CA SER A 95 -9.34 -11.14 11.08
C SER A 95 -8.13 -11.24 10.14
N LEU A 96 -8.42 -11.32 8.83
CA LEU A 96 -7.38 -11.37 7.79
C LEU A 96 -6.53 -10.09 7.77
N GLY A 97 -7.17 -8.91 7.80
CA GLY A 97 -6.51 -7.62 7.66
C GLY A 97 -6.33 -6.86 8.98
N GLY A 98 -6.65 -7.42 10.13
CA GLY A 98 -6.62 -6.67 11.39
C GLY A 98 -7.64 -5.54 11.43
N MET A 99 -8.70 -5.64 10.62
CA MET A 99 -9.77 -4.66 10.56
C MET A 99 -11.06 -5.36 10.98
N ALA A 100 -11.82 -4.74 11.91
CA ALA A 100 -13.23 -5.06 12.00
C ALA A 100 -13.82 -4.58 10.67
N MET A 101 -14.38 -5.51 9.90
CA MET A 101 -14.95 -5.21 8.60
C MET A 101 -16.26 -4.43 8.78
N PHE A 102 -16.13 -3.20 9.26
CA PHE A 102 -17.15 -2.20 9.05
C PHE A 102 -17.02 -1.82 7.58
N GLY A 103 -17.89 -2.36 6.75
CA GLY A 103 -17.98 -1.95 5.36
C GLY A 103 -18.11 -0.44 5.27
N VAL A 104 -17.87 0.08 4.11
CA VAL A 104 -17.96 1.50 3.74
C VAL A 104 -19.25 2.20 4.22
N MET A 105 -20.20 1.45 4.76
CA MET A 105 -21.48 1.93 5.29
C MET A 105 -21.76 1.45 6.72
N GLY A 106 -20.75 1.13 7.52
CA GLY A 106 -20.97 0.65 8.89
C GLY A 106 -21.55 -0.76 9.00
N ARG A 107 -21.69 -1.47 7.88
CA ARG A 107 -22.12 -2.87 7.86
C ARG A 107 -20.92 -3.79 7.84
N LEU A 108 -20.99 -4.91 8.58
CA LEU A 108 -20.05 -6.02 8.38
C LEU A 108 -20.15 -6.46 6.92
N GLN A 109 -19.10 -6.19 6.15
CA GLN A 109 -19.02 -6.69 4.79
C GLN A 109 -18.50 -8.12 4.88
N GLU A 110 -19.36 -9.08 4.66
CA GLU A 110 -18.95 -10.46 4.44
C GLU A 110 -18.03 -10.50 3.22
N VAL A 111 -16.96 -11.26 3.30
CA VAL A 111 -16.16 -11.58 2.12
C VAL A 111 -17.10 -12.30 1.17
N GLY A 112 -17.22 -11.78 -0.04
CA GLY A 112 -18.08 -12.40 -1.05
C GLY A 112 -17.68 -13.85 -1.29
N THR A 113 -18.69 -14.69 -1.51
CA THR A 113 -18.53 -16.11 -1.79
C THR A 113 -18.86 -16.46 -3.25
N GLU A 114 -19.37 -15.49 -3.98
CA GLU A 114 -19.78 -15.66 -5.38
C GLU A 114 -18.55 -15.69 -6.30
N LYS A 115 -18.66 -16.41 -7.42
CA LYS A 115 -17.69 -16.30 -8.51
C LYS A 115 -18.21 -15.31 -9.54
N ILE A 116 -17.36 -14.45 -10.06
CA ILE A 116 -17.76 -13.43 -11.03
C ILE A 116 -18.30 -14.06 -12.33
N ALA A 117 -17.76 -15.20 -12.73
CA ALA A 117 -18.21 -15.94 -13.92
C ALA A 117 -19.59 -16.59 -13.78
N ASP A 118 -20.08 -16.81 -12.56
CA ASP A 118 -21.41 -17.40 -12.30
C ASP A 118 -22.53 -16.35 -12.45
N CYS A 119 -22.19 -15.06 -12.54
CA CYS A 119 -23.14 -13.97 -12.76
C CYS A 119 -23.18 -13.60 -14.24
N SER A 120 -24.37 -13.28 -14.77
CA SER A 120 -24.50 -12.73 -16.13
C SER A 120 -23.85 -11.34 -16.26
N GLU A 121 -23.59 -10.89 -17.48
CA GLU A 121 -23.03 -9.55 -17.70
C GLU A 121 -24.01 -8.48 -17.21
N GLU A 122 -25.31 -8.67 -17.46
CA GLU A 122 -26.38 -7.77 -17.04
C GLU A 122 -26.45 -7.66 -15.51
N GLU A 123 -26.32 -8.79 -14.80
CA GLU A 123 -26.31 -8.78 -13.32
C GLU A 123 -25.10 -8.04 -12.77
N ARG A 124 -23.92 -8.23 -13.37
CA ARG A 124 -22.69 -7.52 -12.95
C ARG A 124 -22.80 -6.02 -13.19
N GLU A 125 -23.33 -5.62 -14.33
CA GLU A 125 -23.56 -4.19 -14.67
C GLU A 125 -24.61 -3.57 -13.75
N GLN A 126 -25.72 -4.25 -13.51
CA GLN A 126 -26.75 -3.77 -12.60
C GLN A 126 -26.19 -3.55 -11.19
N ARG A 127 -25.40 -4.50 -10.67
CA ARG A 127 -24.75 -4.37 -9.35
C ARG A 127 -23.75 -3.20 -9.34
N LEU A 128 -23.01 -3.00 -10.42
CA LEU A 128 -22.10 -1.85 -10.52
C LEU A 128 -22.85 -0.51 -10.49
N VAL A 129 -24.00 -0.43 -11.12
CA VAL A 129 -24.86 0.77 -11.10
C VAL A 129 -25.46 0.99 -9.71
N GLU A 130 -25.95 -0.06 -9.05
CA GLU A 130 -26.65 0.04 -7.77
C GLU A 130 -25.70 0.24 -6.57
N GLU A 131 -24.55 -0.43 -6.58
CA GLU A 131 -23.63 -0.48 -5.43
C GLU A 131 -22.27 0.20 -5.71
N GLY A 132 -22.01 0.53 -6.99
CA GLY A 132 -20.72 1.06 -7.41
C GLY A 132 -19.59 0.03 -7.32
N LEU A 133 -18.35 0.51 -7.29
CA LEU A 133 -17.14 -0.34 -7.18
C LEU A 133 -17.12 -1.29 -5.96
N PRO A 134 -17.74 -0.98 -4.81
CA PRO A 134 -17.88 -1.95 -3.73
C PRO A 134 -18.50 -3.29 -4.11
N SER A 135 -19.34 -3.34 -5.17
CA SER A 135 -19.94 -4.58 -5.69
C SER A 135 -18.88 -5.62 -6.08
N LEU A 136 -17.72 -5.19 -6.55
CA LEU A 136 -16.62 -6.09 -6.94
C LEU A 136 -16.08 -6.94 -5.79
N ARG A 137 -16.31 -6.53 -4.53
CA ARG A 137 -15.90 -7.29 -3.34
C ARG A 137 -16.77 -8.51 -3.06
N ARG A 138 -17.90 -8.67 -3.77
CA ARG A 138 -18.76 -9.86 -3.67
C ARG A 138 -18.12 -11.11 -4.28
N TYR A 139 -17.16 -10.91 -5.18
CA TYR A 139 -16.55 -11.99 -5.94
C TYR A 139 -15.28 -12.49 -5.26
N ALA A 140 -15.31 -13.73 -4.76
CA ALA A 140 -14.22 -14.35 -4.01
C ALA A 140 -13.00 -14.68 -4.89
N ASP A 141 -13.24 -14.93 -6.18
CA ASP A 141 -12.24 -15.39 -7.16
C ASP A 141 -11.42 -14.26 -7.78
N VAL A 142 -11.88 -13.01 -7.73
CA VAL A 142 -11.18 -11.84 -8.34
C VAL A 142 -9.75 -11.65 -7.81
N GLY A 143 -9.46 -12.05 -6.58
CA GLY A 143 -8.13 -11.96 -5.98
C GLY A 143 -7.19 -13.13 -6.28
N LEU A 144 -7.71 -14.20 -6.91
CA LEU A 144 -7.00 -15.48 -7.05
C LEU A 144 -6.95 -16.00 -8.49
N ASP A 145 -7.94 -15.63 -9.32
CA ASP A 145 -8.06 -16.08 -10.70
C ASP A 145 -7.90 -14.91 -11.67
N LEU A 146 -7.03 -15.07 -12.69
CA LEU A 146 -6.72 -13.99 -13.63
C LEU A 146 -7.86 -13.67 -14.59
N GLU A 147 -8.68 -14.65 -14.98
CA GLU A 147 -9.83 -14.42 -15.87
C GLU A 147 -10.94 -13.70 -15.10
N ALA A 148 -11.21 -14.14 -13.88
CA ALA A 148 -12.13 -13.46 -12.96
C ALA A 148 -11.67 -12.02 -12.67
N ASN A 149 -10.39 -11.83 -12.46
CA ASN A 149 -9.80 -10.50 -12.25
C ASN A 149 -9.98 -9.61 -13.46
N GLU A 150 -9.73 -10.11 -14.68
CA GLU A 150 -9.89 -9.31 -15.91
C GLU A 150 -11.37 -8.91 -16.14
N MET A 151 -12.34 -9.80 -15.83
CA MET A 151 -13.76 -9.42 -15.85
C MET A 151 -14.06 -8.27 -14.89
N ALA A 152 -13.51 -8.30 -13.68
CA ALA A 152 -13.64 -7.21 -12.72
C ALA A 152 -12.92 -5.92 -13.20
N CYS A 153 -11.77 -6.06 -13.86
CA CYS A 153 -11.06 -4.94 -14.45
C CYS A 153 -11.85 -4.27 -15.59
N ASP A 154 -12.58 -5.06 -16.38
CA ASP A 154 -13.44 -4.52 -17.43
C ASP A 154 -14.61 -3.71 -16.85
N LEU A 155 -15.26 -4.23 -15.82
CA LEU A 155 -16.30 -3.47 -15.10
C LEU A 155 -15.74 -2.17 -14.51
N TYR A 156 -14.55 -2.23 -13.96
CA TYR A 156 -13.87 -1.06 -13.41
C TYR A 156 -13.59 0.00 -14.49
N ARG A 157 -13.10 -0.42 -15.67
CA ARG A 157 -12.84 0.48 -16.81
C ARG A 157 -14.11 1.14 -17.34
N ARG A 158 -15.22 0.40 -17.41
CA ARG A 158 -16.54 0.95 -17.76
C ARG A 158 -16.97 2.02 -16.76
N HIS A 159 -16.82 1.75 -15.47
CA HIS A 159 -17.14 2.73 -14.42
C HIS A 159 -16.33 4.03 -14.56
N ILE A 160 -15.04 3.96 -14.92
CA ILE A 160 -14.24 5.17 -15.21
C ILE A 160 -14.82 5.91 -16.42
N ALA A 161 -15.20 5.20 -17.49
CA ALA A 161 -15.78 5.81 -18.67
C ALA A 161 -17.10 6.53 -18.39
N ASP A 162 -17.86 6.07 -17.40
CA ASP A 162 -19.12 6.69 -16.98
C ASP A 162 -18.90 7.97 -16.12
N ILE A 163 -17.75 8.08 -15.46
CA ILE A 163 -17.44 9.23 -14.59
C ILE A 163 -16.78 10.36 -15.37
N ILE A 164 -15.85 10.04 -16.29
CA ILE A 164 -15.01 11.01 -16.98
C ILE A 164 -15.68 11.49 -18.26
N ASP A 165 -15.88 12.80 -18.37
CA ASP A 165 -16.57 13.43 -19.50
C ASP A 165 -15.76 13.34 -20.82
N ASP A 166 -14.42 13.50 -20.74
CA ASP A 166 -13.55 13.40 -21.91
C ASP A 166 -13.08 11.96 -22.16
N PRO A 167 -13.43 11.33 -23.30
CA PRO A 167 -13.10 9.94 -23.60
C PRO A 167 -11.59 9.63 -23.62
N GLU A 168 -10.76 10.57 -24.06
CA GLU A 168 -9.31 10.35 -24.13
C GLU A 168 -8.69 10.38 -22.71
N THR A 169 -9.14 11.30 -21.87
CA THR A 169 -8.76 11.33 -20.44
C THR A 169 -9.24 10.06 -19.71
N ALA A 170 -10.51 9.63 -19.96
CA ALA A 170 -11.04 8.39 -19.41
C ALA A 170 -10.15 7.20 -19.77
N LYS A 171 -9.80 7.05 -21.06
CA LYS A 171 -8.95 5.98 -21.58
C LYS A 171 -7.55 6.00 -20.95
N ALA A 172 -6.96 7.18 -20.76
CA ALA A 172 -5.65 7.35 -20.14
C ALA A 172 -5.66 7.02 -18.63
N LEU A 173 -6.77 7.24 -17.93
CA LEU A 173 -6.97 6.93 -16.52
C LEU A 173 -7.32 5.46 -16.25
N MET A 174 -7.69 4.68 -17.27
CA MET A 174 -8.02 3.26 -17.13
C MET A 174 -6.78 2.41 -16.85
N PRO A 175 -6.69 1.68 -15.72
CA PRO A 175 -5.61 0.77 -15.47
C PRO A 175 -5.61 -0.40 -16.45
N ARG A 176 -4.44 -0.69 -17.03
CA ARG A 176 -4.21 -1.79 -17.96
C ARG A 176 -2.83 -2.41 -17.73
N GLY A 177 -2.67 -3.68 -18.13
CA GLY A 177 -1.39 -4.38 -18.11
C GLY A 177 -0.97 -4.92 -16.74
N TYR A 178 -1.84 -4.81 -15.72
CA TYR A 178 -1.63 -5.42 -14.41
C TYR A 178 -2.97 -5.70 -13.71
N PRO A 179 -3.08 -6.77 -12.90
CA PRO A 179 -4.34 -7.15 -12.28
C PRO A 179 -4.75 -6.19 -11.15
N MET A 180 -6.06 -6.05 -10.96
CA MET A 180 -6.64 -5.39 -9.79
C MET A 180 -6.23 -6.13 -8.51
N GLY A 181 -5.90 -5.38 -7.44
CA GLY A 181 -5.47 -5.96 -6.17
C GLY A 181 -4.00 -6.34 -6.09
N CYS A 182 -3.23 -6.29 -7.19
CA CYS A 182 -1.80 -6.58 -7.14
C CYS A 182 -0.98 -5.47 -6.44
N LYS A 183 -1.49 -4.25 -6.42
CA LYS A 183 -0.96 -3.11 -5.67
C LYS A 183 -1.90 -2.75 -4.54
N ARG A 184 -1.42 -1.97 -3.56
CA ARG A 184 -2.29 -1.45 -2.51
C ARG A 184 -3.49 -0.74 -3.14
N GLN A 185 -4.67 -1.16 -2.73
CA GLN A 185 -5.92 -0.50 -3.10
C GLN A 185 -5.92 0.93 -2.57
N VAL A 186 -6.15 1.89 -3.45
CA VAL A 186 -6.14 3.31 -3.10
C VAL A 186 -7.56 3.76 -2.78
N VAL A 187 -7.72 4.49 -1.68
CA VAL A 187 -9.02 5.06 -1.29
C VAL A 187 -9.17 6.42 -1.97
N ASP A 188 -10.35 6.65 -2.54
CA ASP A 188 -10.72 7.77 -3.38
C ASP A 188 -11.78 8.66 -2.72
N ILE A 189 -11.63 9.97 -2.88
CA ILE A 189 -12.55 11.02 -2.41
C ILE A 189 -12.91 12.01 -3.51
N GLY A 190 -13.08 11.54 -4.75
CA GLY A 190 -13.38 12.36 -5.93
C GLY A 190 -12.19 12.55 -6.87
N TYR A 191 -11.34 11.50 -6.98
CA TYR A 191 -10.14 11.55 -7.82
C TYR A 191 -10.50 11.61 -9.31
N TYR A 192 -11.41 10.77 -9.77
CA TYR A 192 -11.82 10.75 -11.18
C TYR A 192 -12.62 12.00 -11.54
N GLU A 193 -13.53 12.41 -10.68
CA GLU A 193 -14.34 13.61 -10.86
C GLU A 193 -13.51 14.89 -10.93
N ALA A 194 -12.31 14.88 -10.31
CA ALA A 194 -11.41 16.02 -10.41
C ALA A 194 -10.96 16.31 -11.85
N PHE A 195 -10.89 15.30 -12.72
CA PHE A 195 -10.48 15.47 -14.12
C PHE A 195 -11.58 16.04 -15.01
N ASN A 196 -12.85 16.14 -14.56
CA ASN A 196 -13.91 16.85 -15.26
C ASN A 196 -13.89 18.38 -15.00
N ARG A 197 -12.93 18.87 -14.20
CA ARG A 197 -12.78 20.30 -13.93
C ARG A 197 -11.95 20.98 -15.01
N ASP A 198 -12.35 22.16 -15.43
CA ASP A 198 -11.67 22.96 -16.46
C ASP A 198 -10.21 23.30 -16.11
N ASN A 199 -9.86 23.29 -14.80
CA ASN A 199 -8.53 23.64 -14.33
C ASN A 199 -7.61 22.41 -14.09
N VAL A 200 -8.07 21.19 -14.42
CA VAL A 200 -7.27 19.97 -14.26
C VAL A 200 -6.96 19.35 -15.62
N SER A 201 -5.70 19.02 -15.84
CA SER A 201 -5.28 18.33 -17.07
C SER A 201 -4.40 17.13 -16.73
N LEU A 202 -4.56 16.04 -17.50
CA LEU A 202 -3.75 14.82 -17.41
C LEU A 202 -2.68 14.85 -18.51
N ILE A 203 -1.45 14.57 -18.14
CA ILE A 203 -0.33 14.32 -19.05
C ILE A 203 0.04 12.84 -18.90
N ASP A 204 -0.24 12.06 -19.94
CA ASP A 204 0.08 10.63 -19.96
C ASP A 204 1.56 10.44 -20.36
N LEU A 205 2.39 10.15 -19.37
CA LEU A 205 3.83 9.98 -19.56
C LEU A 205 4.23 8.74 -20.37
N ARG A 206 3.28 7.90 -20.77
CA ARG A 206 3.52 6.80 -21.72
C ARG A 206 3.57 7.31 -23.16
N GLU A 207 2.77 8.34 -23.44
CA GLU A 207 2.68 8.99 -24.75
C GLU A 207 3.57 10.25 -24.81
N ASP A 208 3.69 10.95 -23.70
CA ASP A 208 4.41 12.22 -23.56
C ASP A 208 5.37 12.20 -22.36
N PRO A 209 6.51 11.49 -22.46
CA PRO A 209 7.43 11.30 -21.34
C PRO A 209 8.13 12.59 -20.93
N ILE A 210 8.40 12.69 -19.61
CA ILE A 210 9.23 13.79 -19.07
C ILE A 210 10.66 13.60 -19.61
N GLU A 211 11.18 14.62 -20.25
CA GLU A 211 12.57 14.69 -20.71
C GLU A 211 13.46 15.32 -19.65
N ARG A 212 13.02 16.44 -19.07
CA ARG A 212 13.74 17.15 -18.00
C ARG A 212 12.85 18.11 -17.22
N ILE A 213 13.39 18.64 -16.16
CA ILE A 213 12.86 19.79 -15.45
C ILE A 213 13.77 20.99 -15.71
N ASN A 214 13.21 22.20 -15.84
CA ASN A 214 13.95 23.44 -16.00
C ASN A 214 13.47 24.48 -14.97
N GLU A 215 13.98 25.71 -15.06
CA GLU A 215 13.67 26.80 -14.13
C GLU A 215 12.16 27.08 -13.99
N SER A 216 11.35 26.88 -15.04
CA SER A 216 9.93 27.22 -15.06
C SER A 216 8.98 26.03 -14.87
N GLY A 217 9.46 24.77 -14.98
CA GLY A 217 8.58 23.61 -14.82
C GLY A 217 9.08 22.35 -15.49
N VAL A 218 8.15 21.55 -16.02
CA VAL A 218 8.37 20.21 -16.59
C VAL A 218 8.39 20.29 -18.10
N CYS A 219 9.46 19.79 -18.71
CA CYS A 219 9.57 19.59 -20.16
C CYS A 219 9.24 18.15 -20.48
N THR A 220 8.25 17.94 -21.34
CA THR A 220 7.94 16.64 -21.93
C THR A 220 8.29 16.65 -23.40
N ALA A 221 8.22 15.50 -24.08
CA ALA A 221 8.40 15.42 -25.53
C ALA A 221 7.39 16.32 -26.30
N GLY A 222 6.19 16.48 -25.76
CA GLY A 222 5.13 17.31 -26.34
C GLY A 222 5.26 18.82 -26.05
N GLY A 223 6.14 19.23 -25.12
CA GLY A 223 6.37 20.64 -24.84
C GLY A 223 6.66 21.02 -23.40
N GLN A 224 6.57 22.33 -23.15
CA GLN A 224 6.85 22.93 -21.85
C GLN A 224 5.57 23.07 -21.01
N HIS A 225 5.65 22.64 -19.75
CA HIS A 225 4.59 22.80 -18.76
C HIS A 225 5.08 23.68 -17.62
N ASP A 226 4.79 24.98 -17.71
CA ASP A 226 5.13 25.93 -16.66
C ASP A 226 4.25 25.71 -15.43
N VAL A 227 4.86 25.69 -14.25
CA VAL A 227 4.20 25.54 -12.96
C VAL A 227 4.87 26.44 -11.91
N ASP A 228 4.12 26.86 -10.91
CA ASP A 228 4.61 27.67 -9.79
C ASP A 228 4.98 26.79 -8.59
N VAL A 229 4.34 25.61 -8.51
CA VAL A 229 4.62 24.57 -7.51
C VAL A 229 4.72 23.22 -8.20
N LEU A 230 5.77 22.46 -7.88
CA LEU A 230 5.97 21.11 -8.37
C LEU A 230 5.93 20.11 -7.20
N ILE A 231 4.96 19.17 -7.25
CA ILE A 231 4.75 18.16 -6.21
C ILE A 231 5.23 16.80 -6.73
N TYR A 232 6.12 16.17 -5.97
CA TYR A 232 6.57 14.80 -6.23
C TYR A 232 5.78 13.82 -5.37
N ALA A 233 4.85 13.08 -6.01
CA ALA A 233 4.09 11.99 -5.42
C ALA A 233 4.58 10.63 -5.95
N THR A 234 5.89 10.51 -6.12
CA THR A 234 6.58 9.41 -6.81
C THR A 234 6.77 8.17 -5.96
N GLY A 235 6.30 8.18 -4.71
CA GLY A 235 6.34 7.04 -3.79
C GLY A 235 7.57 7.02 -2.90
N PHE A 236 7.77 5.87 -2.25
CA PHE A 236 8.75 5.70 -1.17
C PHE A 236 9.52 4.41 -1.34
N ASP A 237 10.74 4.37 -0.80
CA ASP A 237 11.44 3.13 -0.52
C ASP A 237 10.86 2.49 0.74
N ALA A 238 9.68 1.88 0.57
CA ALA A 238 8.93 1.28 1.66
C ALA A 238 9.57 -0.02 2.18
N MET A 239 9.15 -0.47 3.34
CA MET A 239 9.53 -1.71 4.04
C MET A 239 10.99 -1.74 4.51
N THR A 240 11.96 -1.45 3.66
CA THR A 240 13.39 -1.63 3.96
C THR A 240 14.20 -0.34 3.89
N GLY A 241 13.69 0.69 3.21
CA GLY A 241 14.46 1.91 2.97
C GLY A 241 14.91 2.61 4.25
N ALA A 242 14.02 2.80 5.20
CA ALA A 242 14.34 3.47 6.46
C ALA A 242 15.35 2.67 7.30
N ILE A 243 15.19 1.35 7.41
CA ILE A 243 16.08 0.51 8.21
C ILE A 243 17.46 0.34 7.55
N ASN A 244 17.51 0.29 6.21
CA ASN A 244 18.78 0.22 5.47
C ASN A 244 19.61 1.51 5.55
N ASN A 245 18.99 2.62 5.93
CA ASN A 245 19.71 3.88 6.18
C ASN A 245 20.32 3.96 7.59
N VAL A 246 20.01 2.98 8.47
CA VAL A 246 20.65 2.86 9.78
C VAL A 246 21.82 1.89 9.68
N SER A 247 22.99 2.29 10.21
CA SER A 247 24.17 1.41 10.26
C SER A 247 24.00 0.35 11.34
N ILE A 248 23.42 -0.79 10.98
CA ILE A 248 23.20 -1.93 11.89
C ILE A 248 24.21 -3.02 11.57
N THR A 249 24.99 -3.40 12.59
CA THR A 249 26.03 -4.44 12.48
C THR A 249 25.72 -5.57 13.46
N GLY A 250 25.62 -6.77 12.94
CA GLY A 250 25.41 -7.99 13.71
C GLY A 250 26.71 -8.71 14.10
N ARG A 251 26.58 -10.02 14.36
CA ARG A 251 27.75 -10.87 14.69
C ARG A 251 28.76 -10.87 13.55
N SER A 252 30.04 -11.02 13.93
CA SER A 252 31.15 -11.09 12.97
C SER A 252 31.28 -9.88 12.04
N GLY A 253 30.69 -8.73 12.39
CA GLY A 253 30.77 -7.50 11.60
C GLY A 253 29.83 -7.47 10.39
N THR A 254 28.92 -8.42 10.26
CA THR A 254 27.94 -8.44 9.15
C THR A 254 27.01 -7.25 9.23
N LYS A 255 26.91 -6.46 8.17
CA LYS A 255 25.97 -5.35 8.09
C LYS A 255 24.59 -5.85 7.64
N LEU A 256 23.54 -5.32 8.23
CA LEU A 256 22.16 -5.68 7.86
C LEU A 256 21.87 -5.41 6.38
N LYS A 257 22.33 -4.28 5.87
CA LYS A 257 22.18 -3.92 4.46
C LYS A 257 22.80 -4.95 3.52
N ASP A 258 23.96 -5.50 3.87
CA ASP A 258 24.65 -6.51 3.04
C ASP A 258 23.90 -7.86 3.12
N LYS A 259 23.42 -8.24 4.32
CA LYS A 259 22.57 -9.44 4.49
C LYS A 259 21.29 -9.36 3.68
N TRP A 260 20.72 -8.17 3.50
CA TRP A 260 19.47 -7.93 2.78
C TRP A 260 19.66 -7.52 1.32
N GLU A 261 20.87 -7.64 0.77
CA GLU A 261 21.18 -7.29 -0.62
C GLU A 261 20.25 -8.02 -1.63
N ASN A 262 19.96 -9.29 -1.37
CA ASN A 262 19.08 -10.12 -2.20
C ASN A 262 17.62 -10.13 -1.72
N GLY A 263 17.23 -9.16 -0.90
CA GLY A 263 15.91 -9.02 -0.29
C GLY A 263 15.92 -9.21 1.22
N PRO A 264 14.93 -8.64 1.92
CA PRO A 264 14.87 -8.73 3.37
C PRO A 264 14.55 -10.15 3.83
N ARG A 265 15.20 -10.55 4.91
CA ARG A 265 15.06 -11.85 5.58
C ARG A 265 14.84 -11.63 7.05
N SER A 266 13.90 -12.33 7.62
CA SER A 266 13.61 -12.29 9.05
C SER A 266 12.89 -13.57 9.48
N TYR A 267 12.92 -13.89 10.76
CA TYR A 267 12.03 -14.85 11.36
C TYR A 267 10.83 -14.12 11.97
N LEU A 268 9.62 -14.46 11.52
CA LEU A 268 8.33 -13.87 11.92
C LEU A 268 8.20 -12.35 11.64
N GLY A 269 9.12 -11.71 10.93
CA GLY A 269 9.15 -10.25 10.86
C GLY A 269 9.58 -9.57 12.16
N LEU A 270 10.08 -10.35 13.13
CA LEU A 270 10.45 -9.92 14.47
C LEU A 270 11.95 -9.87 14.69
N GLN A 271 12.71 -10.84 14.18
CA GLN A 271 14.16 -10.88 14.32
C GLN A 271 14.88 -11.37 13.07
N ILE A 272 16.16 -11.10 13.00
CA ILE A 272 17.05 -11.45 11.90
C ILE A 272 18.19 -12.32 12.44
N ALA A 273 18.45 -13.46 11.81
CA ALA A 273 19.56 -14.33 12.17
C ALA A 273 20.90 -13.61 12.02
N GLY A 274 21.77 -13.71 13.03
CA GLY A 274 23.04 -12.99 13.08
C GLY A 274 22.96 -11.61 13.75
N PHE A 275 21.76 -11.18 14.20
CA PHE A 275 21.54 -9.89 14.85
C PHE A 275 20.85 -10.08 16.21
N PRO A 276 21.59 -10.55 17.23
CA PRO A 276 21.03 -10.81 18.56
C PRO A 276 20.44 -9.53 19.18
N ASN A 277 19.33 -9.70 19.91
CA ASN A 277 18.61 -8.65 20.62
C ASN A 277 18.07 -7.50 19.72
N LEU A 278 18.14 -7.64 18.39
CA LEU A 278 17.54 -6.71 17.46
C LEU A 278 16.12 -7.18 17.12
N PHE A 279 15.12 -6.45 17.58
CA PHE A 279 13.73 -6.66 17.19
C PHE A 279 13.29 -5.66 16.13
N THR A 280 12.44 -6.12 15.22
CA THR A 280 11.73 -5.27 14.27
C THR A 280 10.24 -5.30 14.56
N VAL A 281 9.61 -4.14 14.61
CA VAL A 281 8.15 -4.01 14.76
C VAL A 281 7.56 -3.85 13.36
N THR A 282 6.62 -4.70 12.99
CA THR A 282 6.02 -4.77 11.64
C THR A 282 7.08 -4.92 10.52
N GLY A 283 8.15 -5.66 10.81
CA GLY A 283 9.22 -5.91 9.86
C GLY A 283 8.81 -6.77 8.66
N PRO A 284 9.68 -6.84 7.62
CA PRO A 284 9.45 -7.73 6.48
C PRO A 284 9.24 -9.16 6.94
N GLY A 285 8.25 -9.86 6.36
CA GLY A 285 7.83 -11.21 6.77
C GLY A 285 6.73 -11.23 7.83
N SER A 286 6.27 -10.07 8.33
CA SER A 286 5.04 -9.94 9.12
C SER A 286 3.88 -9.47 8.24
N PRO A 287 2.61 -9.48 8.71
CA PRO A 287 1.47 -8.90 7.97
C PRO A 287 1.69 -7.44 7.58
N SER A 288 2.35 -6.65 8.44
CA SER A 288 2.80 -5.29 8.15
C SER A 288 1.73 -4.48 7.41
N VAL A 289 2.08 -3.94 6.26
CA VAL A 289 1.26 -3.03 5.44
C VAL A 289 0.02 -3.67 4.80
N LEU A 290 -0.13 -4.98 4.83
CA LEU A 290 -1.35 -5.70 4.43
C LEU A 290 -2.38 -5.77 5.56
N SER A 291 -2.06 -5.22 6.73
CA SER A 291 -2.92 -5.20 7.89
C SER A 291 -3.15 -3.78 8.43
N ASN A 292 -4.09 -3.66 9.36
CA ASN A 292 -4.14 -2.50 10.24
C ASN A 292 -2.84 -2.47 11.07
N MET A 293 -1.96 -1.53 10.74
CA MET A 293 -0.63 -1.43 11.32
C MET A 293 -0.66 -1.35 12.85
N LEU A 294 -1.63 -0.62 13.44
CA LEU A 294 -1.73 -0.48 14.90
C LEU A 294 -1.98 -1.82 15.58
N VAL A 295 -2.87 -2.66 15.02
CA VAL A 295 -3.15 -4.01 15.55
C VAL A 295 -1.92 -4.91 15.48
N SER A 296 -1.13 -4.80 14.42
CA SER A 296 0.12 -5.54 14.26
C SER A 296 1.23 -5.01 15.17
N ILE A 297 1.33 -3.68 15.35
CA ILE A 297 2.29 -3.05 16.26
C ILE A 297 2.01 -3.48 17.70
N GLU A 298 0.76 -3.40 18.17
CA GLU A 298 0.37 -3.85 19.50
C GLU A 298 0.80 -5.31 19.74
N GLN A 299 0.46 -6.21 18.81
CA GLN A 299 0.81 -7.62 18.94
C GLN A 299 2.33 -7.84 19.01
N HIS A 300 3.11 -7.12 18.20
CA HIS A 300 4.57 -7.23 18.25
C HIS A 300 5.12 -6.71 19.57
N CYS A 301 4.63 -5.57 20.05
CA CYS A 301 5.06 -5.01 21.32
C CYS A 301 4.74 -5.94 22.50
N ASP A 302 3.54 -6.52 22.54
CA ASP A 302 3.15 -7.50 23.55
C ASP A 302 4.08 -8.72 23.52
N TRP A 303 4.26 -9.32 22.33
CA TRP A 303 5.12 -10.48 22.15
C TRP A 303 6.58 -10.23 22.55
N ILE A 304 7.14 -9.09 22.15
CA ILE A 304 8.52 -8.69 22.49
C ILE A 304 8.64 -8.46 23.99
N THR A 305 7.65 -7.81 24.60
CA THR A 305 7.63 -7.55 26.05
C THR A 305 7.59 -8.85 26.84
N ASP A 306 6.71 -9.79 26.45
CA ASP A 306 6.61 -11.12 27.07
C ASP A 306 7.93 -11.91 26.90
N CYS A 307 8.56 -11.81 25.75
CA CYS A 307 9.85 -12.42 25.49
C CYS A 307 10.94 -11.87 26.43
N ILE A 308 11.03 -10.56 26.59
CA ILE A 308 11.99 -9.92 27.51
C ILE A 308 11.71 -10.34 28.96
N HIS A 309 10.44 -10.41 29.36
CA HIS A 309 10.07 -10.92 30.68
C HIS A 309 10.45 -12.40 30.88
N HIS A 310 10.27 -13.23 29.86
CA HIS A 310 10.70 -14.63 29.88
C HIS A 310 12.23 -14.74 30.06
N MET A 311 12.98 -13.97 29.28
CA MET A 311 14.45 -13.93 29.37
C MET A 311 14.89 -13.52 30.77
N ASN A 312 14.36 -12.42 31.30
CA ASN A 312 14.72 -11.93 32.65
C ASN A 312 14.45 -12.95 33.75
N ARG A 313 13.29 -13.63 33.70
CA ARG A 313 12.90 -14.66 34.68
C ARG A 313 13.84 -15.88 34.65
N ASN A 314 14.41 -16.17 33.49
CA ASN A 314 15.29 -17.32 33.28
C ASN A 314 16.81 -16.96 33.31
N GLY A 315 17.18 -15.71 33.63
CA GLY A 315 18.56 -15.26 33.66
C GLY A 315 19.23 -15.23 32.29
N LEU A 316 18.45 -15.07 31.21
CA LEU A 316 18.94 -15.06 29.85
C LEU A 316 19.17 -13.61 29.39
N ASN A 317 20.23 -13.38 28.61
CA ASN A 317 20.66 -12.05 28.19
C ASN A 317 20.62 -11.86 26.67
N THR A 318 20.45 -12.94 25.92
CA THR A 318 20.44 -12.89 24.45
C THR A 318 19.30 -13.71 23.88
N ILE A 319 18.72 -13.18 22.81
CA ILE A 319 17.83 -13.90 21.91
C ILE A 319 18.24 -13.61 20.47
N GLU A 320 18.30 -14.64 19.65
CA GLU A 320 18.68 -14.52 18.26
C GLU A 320 17.91 -15.55 17.42
N ALA A 321 17.31 -15.12 16.31
CA ALA A 321 16.66 -16.03 15.37
C ALA A 321 17.67 -17.05 14.81
N GLU A 322 17.27 -18.31 14.73
CA GLU A 322 18.06 -19.35 14.08
C GLU A 322 17.97 -19.20 12.56
N GLN A 323 19.11 -19.41 11.86
CA GLN A 323 19.16 -19.27 10.40
C GLN A 323 18.15 -20.21 9.71
N GLN A 324 18.00 -21.43 10.20
CA GLN A 324 17.05 -22.40 9.64
C GLN A 324 15.60 -21.95 9.81
N ALA A 325 15.25 -21.37 10.96
CA ALA A 325 13.90 -20.84 11.21
C ALA A 325 13.62 -19.61 10.32
N GLU A 326 14.59 -18.71 10.16
CA GLU A 326 14.51 -17.58 9.23
C GLU A 326 14.29 -18.08 7.79
N ASP A 327 15.05 -19.06 7.31
CA ASP A 327 14.96 -19.60 5.95
C ASP A 327 13.59 -20.24 5.69
N GLN A 328 13.10 -21.05 6.64
CA GLN A 328 11.78 -21.69 6.56
C GLN A 328 10.65 -20.65 6.56
N TRP A 329 10.77 -19.60 7.37
CA TRP A 329 9.77 -18.55 7.44
C TRP A 329 9.72 -17.72 6.15
N VAL A 330 10.88 -17.33 5.60
CA VAL A 330 10.97 -16.63 4.31
C VAL A 330 10.32 -17.45 3.19
N LYS A 331 10.61 -18.76 3.16
CA LYS A 331 9.99 -19.68 2.20
C LYS A 331 8.47 -19.72 2.37
N HIS A 332 7.98 -19.86 3.61
CA HIS A 332 6.56 -19.87 3.92
C HIS A 332 5.84 -18.58 3.51
N VAL A 333 6.43 -17.41 3.77
CA VAL A 333 5.86 -16.11 3.34
C VAL A 333 5.67 -16.07 1.82
N PHE A 334 6.64 -16.58 1.07
CA PHE A 334 6.54 -16.67 -0.38
C PHE A 334 5.47 -17.67 -0.83
N GLU A 335 5.45 -18.87 -0.26
CA GLU A 335 4.47 -19.92 -0.60
C GLU A 335 3.02 -19.48 -0.37
N VAL A 336 2.76 -18.73 0.72
CA VAL A 336 1.42 -18.22 1.02
C VAL A 336 1.01 -17.10 0.06
N ALA A 337 1.97 -16.34 -0.48
CA ALA A 337 1.71 -15.29 -1.44
C ALA A 337 1.58 -15.80 -2.89
N ASP A 338 2.17 -16.95 -3.17
CA ASP A 338 2.18 -17.54 -4.52
C ASP A 338 0.76 -17.83 -5.01
N GLY A 339 0.52 -17.55 -6.30
CA GLY A 339 -0.80 -17.69 -6.90
C GLY A 339 -1.79 -16.56 -6.58
N THR A 340 -1.43 -15.58 -5.76
CA THR A 340 -2.25 -14.39 -5.55
C THR A 340 -1.92 -13.29 -6.58
N MET A 341 -2.85 -12.33 -6.79
CA MET A 341 -2.58 -11.17 -7.65
C MET A 341 -1.39 -10.33 -7.17
N LEU A 342 -1.02 -10.39 -5.89
CA LEU A 342 0.09 -9.63 -5.29
C LEU A 342 1.46 -10.02 -5.87
N THR A 343 1.61 -11.28 -6.35
CA THR A 343 2.85 -11.81 -6.92
C THR A 343 2.81 -11.92 -8.44
N ALA A 344 1.70 -11.52 -9.08
CA ALA A 344 1.54 -11.58 -10.54
C ALA A 344 2.76 -10.99 -11.27
N PRO A 345 3.28 -11.64 -12.32
CA PRO A 345 4.49 -11.18 -13.04
C PRO A 345 4.41 -9.73 -13.54
N SER A 346 3.22 -9.31 -13.98
CA SER A 346 2.96 -7.94 -14.45
C SER A 346 2.83 -6.90 -13.34
N CYS A 347 2.83 -7.32 -12.07
CA CYS A 347 2.70 -6.42 -10.93
C CYS A 347 4.01 -5.68 -10.62
N SER A 348 4.01 -4.37 -10.77
CA SER A 348 5.08 -3.47 -10.30
C SER A 348 4.64 -2.80 -9.00
N SER A 349 4.72 -3.54 -7.88
CA SER A 349 4.33 -3.07 -6.55
C SER A 349 5.52 -2.83 -5.64
N TRP A 350 5.41 -1.85 -4.75
CA TRP A 350 6.37 -1.67 -3.67
C TRP A 350 6.36 -2.81 -2.63
N TYR A 351 5.31 -3.66 -2.62
CA TYR A 351 5.30 -4.92 -1.87
C TYR A 351 6.37 -5.90 -2.35
N LEU A 352 6.77 -5.76 -3.61
CA LEU A 352 7.79 -6.55 -4.28
C LEU A 352 9.15 -5.83 -4.38
N GLY A 353 9.26 -4.58 -3.90
CA GLY A 353 10.47 -3.77 -3.99
C GLY A 353 10.76 -3.16 -5.35
N VAL A 354 10.04 -3.55 -6.40
CA VAL A 354 10.34 -3.20 -7.80
C VAL A 354 9.99 -1.76 -8.20
N ASN A 355 9.43 -0.99 -7.29
CA ASN A 355 9.25 0.45 -7.46
C ASN A 355 10.56 1.25 -7.30
N ILE A 356 11.60 0.64 -6.75
CA ILE A 356 12.92 1.24 -6.58
C ILE A 356 13.89 0.58 -7.57
N PRO A 357 14.53 1.35 -8.46
CA PRO A 357 15.50 0.82 -9.40
C PRO A 357 16.64 0.05 -8.70
N GLY A 358 16.98 -1.12 -9.23
CA GLY A 358 18.05 -1.97 -8.71
C GLY A 358 17.69 -2.82 -7.47
N LYS A 359 16.51 -2.67 -6.89
CA LYS A 359 16.06 -3.60 -5.84
C LYS A 359 15.66 -4.95 -6.39
N PRO A 360 15.96 -6.05 -5.68
CA PRO A 360 15.50 -7.38 -6.05
C PRO A 360 13.97 -7.47 -5.93
N ARG A 361 13.35 -8.24 -6.83
CA ARG A 361 11.92 -8.53 -6.78
C ARG A 361 11.64 -9.60 -5.73
N VAL A 362 11.26 -9.17 -4.53
CA VAL A 362 10.94 -10.06 -3.40
C VAL A 362 9.64 -9.59 -2.75
N PHE A 363 8.69 -10.50 -2.57
CA PHE A 363 7.47 -10.20 -1.82
C PHE A 363 7.79 -10.12 -0.32
N MET A 364 7.55 -8.95 0.27
CA MET A 364 8.03 -8.63 1.60
C MET A 364 7.03 -8.84 2.74
N PRO A 365 5.71 -8.54 2.60
CA PRO A 365 4.77 -8.73 3.69
C PRO A 365 4.24 -10.17 3.76
N TYR A 366 3.70 -10.57 4.91
CA TYR A 366 2.98 -11.84 5.06
C TYR A 366 1.50 -11.68 4.75
N VAL A 367 0.97 -12.43 3.76
CA VAL A 367 -0.42 -12.31 3.30
C VAL A 367 -1.38 -13.32 3.96
N GLY A 368 -0.88 -14.25 4.77
CA GLY A 368 -1.69 -15.31 5.41
C GLY A 368 -2.64 -14.82 6.51
N GLY A 369 -2.71 -13.51 6.77
CA GLY A 369 -3.65 -12.90 7.69
C GLY A 369 -3.13 -12.69 9.11
N VAL A 370 -3.69 -11.67 9.77
CA VAL A 370 -3.29 -11.26 11.14
C VAL A 370 -3.59 -12.36 12.15
N GLY A 371 -4.78 -12.98 12.09
CA GLY A 371 -5.17 -14.05 13.01
C GLY A 371 -4.23 -15.26 12.95
N ASN A 372 -3.92 -15.75 11.75
CA ASN A 372 -3.00 -16.87 11.57
C ASN A 372 -1.58 -16.52 12.01
N TYR A 373 -1.12 -15.32 11.71
CA TYR A 373 0.19 -14.84 12.14
C TYR A 373 0.29 -14.76 13.67
N ARG A 374 -0.73 -14.21 14.34
CA ARG A 374 -0.80 -14.13 15.81
C ARG A 374 -0.76 -15.53 16.43
N ALA A 375 -1.54 -16.49 15.89
CA ALA A 375 -1.54 -17.87 16.35
C ALA A 375 -0.16 -18.51 16.20
N LYS A 376 0.56 -18.26 15.09
CA LYS A 376 1.93 -18.74 14.89
C LYS A 376 2.90 -18.12 15.91
N CYS A 377 2.86 -16.81 16.12
CA CYS A 377 3.71 -16.14 17.12
C CYS A 377 3.44 -16.65 18.54
N SER A 378 2.16 -16.84 18.90
CA SER A 378 1.77 -17.38 20.20
C SER A 378 2.26 -18.83 20.39
N SER A 379 2.15 -19.66 19.37
CA SER A 379 2.67 -21.03 19.39
C SER A 379 4.19 -21.08 19.60
N VAL A 380 4.92 -20.22 18.90
CA VAL A 380 6.40 -20.10 19.06
C VAL A 380 6.76 -19.71 20.49
N ALA A 381 6.07 -18.73 21.09
CA ALA A 381 6.31 -18.32 22.46
C ALA A 381 5.96 -19.44 23.47
N ALA A 382 4.83 -20.13 23.29
CA ALA A 382 4.39 -21.24 24.14
C ALA A 382 5.36 -22.43 24.11
N ASN A 383 6.06 -22.65 22.98
CA ASN A 383 7.06 -23.69 22.81
C ASN A 383 8.49 -23.20 23.20
N GLY A 384 8.59 -22.26 24.12
CA GLY A 384 9.89 -21.78 24.62
C GLY A 384 10.68 -20.95 23.61
N TYR A 385 9.98 -20.21 22.76
CA TYR A 385 10.56 -19.42 21.67
C TYR A 385 11.27 -20.27 20.61
N GLU A 386 10.57 -21.31 20.15
CA GLU A 386 11.06 -22.22 19.10
C GLU A 386 11.56 -21.44 17.87
N GLY A 387 12.76 -21.83 17.37
CA GLY A 387 13.43 -21.15 16.25
C GLY A 387 14.24 -19.94 16.67
N PHE A 388 14.35 -19.70 17.98
CA PHE A 388 15.27 -18.72 18.55
C PHE A 388 16.31 -19.40 19.46
N LYS A 389 17.51 -18.92 19.43
CA LYS A 389 18.57 -19.20 20.41
C LYS A 389 18.44 -18.23 21.57
N LEU A 390 18.24 -18.76 22.76
CA LEU A 390 18.25 -18.02 24.03
C LEU A 390 19.55 -18.31 24.80
N GLY A 391 20.19 -17.27 25.39
CA GLY A 391 21.44 -17.46 26.15
C GLY A 391 21.77 -16.32 27.12
#